data_dcd8dcd275658d3d606a64280ccc7993
#
_entry.id   dcd8dcd275658d3d606a64280ccc7993
#
_cell.length_a   1.000
_cell.length_b   1.000
_cell.length_c   1.000
_cell.angle_alpha   90.00
_cell.angle_beta   90.00
_cell.angle_gamma   90.00
#
_symmetry.space_group_name_H-M   'P 1'
#
loop_
_entity.id
_entity.type
_entity.pdbx_description
1 polymer ?
#
loop_
_entity_poly.entity_id
_entity_poly.type
_entity_poly.pdbx_seq_one_letter_code
_entity_poly.pdbx_strand_id
1 'polypeptide(L)'
;MDLCDRNDIQALLARHGFHFAKALGQNFLIRGDVAEDIAAAGCVPGCGVLEVGPGIGALTVQLARRAEKVVSVELDKRLPPVLAETMADYDNFTLIEGDVMALDLAAVTAEKFPGLPAVLCANLPYNITTPFLTACVRAGCFRQLTVLIQKEVALRICAKPGTADYGAFSLLMQYYTVPELLFEVPNSCFMPPPKVTSAVVRCVTRKAPPVQVRSEEAFWRTVRAGFALRRKTLVNSLQTGWQLSKEQLAAIVAGCGLSPTVRGEALGLEEYARLSDALLAAAGE
;
A
#
# COMPACT_ATOMS: atom_id res chain seq x y z
N MET A 1 -26.06 -14.78 -10.54
CA MET A 1 -24.71 -15.12 -11.00
C MET A 1 -23.76 -15.07 -9.81
N ASP A 2 -22.98 -16.13 -9.62
CA ASP A 2 -22.02 -16.21 -8.52
C ASP A 2 -20.60 -15.86 -9.05
N LEU A 3 -20.07 -14.71 -8.65
CA LEU A 3 -18.72 -14.25 -9.03
C LEU A 3 -17.58 -15.06 -8.38
N CYS A 4 -17.92 -16.14 -7.67
CA CYS A 4 -17.00 -17.07 -7.03
C CYS A 4 -17.14 -18.50 -7.62
N ASP A 5 -18.14 -18.77 -8.43
CA ASP A 5 -18.23 -20.00 -9.21
C ASP A 5 -17.47 -19.90 -10.53
N ARG A 6 -16.60 -20.86 -10.78
CA ARG A 6 -15.71 -20.85 -11.97
C ARG A 6 -16.49 -20.91 -13.29
N ASN A 7 -17.62 -21.64 -13.32
CA ASN A 7 -18.40 -21.77 -14.55
C ASN A 7 -19.16 -20.48 -14.83
N ASP A 8 -19.73 -19.84 -13.81
CA ASP A 8 -20.38 -18.54 -13.91
C ASP A 8 -19.40 -17.46 -14.38
N ILE A 9 -18.18 -17.43 -13.82
CA ILE A 9 -17.11 -16.50 -14.24
C ILE A 9 -16.72 -16.75 -15.70
N GLN A 10 -16.51 -18.02 -16.11
CA GLN A 10 -16.16 -18.34 -17.49
C GLN A 10 -17.28 -17.94 -18.47
N ALA A 11 -18.54 -18.19 -18.12
CA ALA A 11 -19.68 -17.80 -18.90
C ALA A 11 -19.80 -16.27 -19.05
N LEU A 12 -19.57 -15.54 -17.93
CA LEU A 12 -19.54 -14.07 -17.93
C LEU A 12 -18.44 -13.54 -18.87
N LEU A 13 -17.20 -14.00 -18.68
CA LEU A 13 -16.06 -13.57 -19.50
C LEU A 13 -16.23 -13.92 -20.99
N ALA A 14 -16.80 -15.08 -21.29
CA ALA A 14 -17.08 -15.50 -22.66
C ALA A 14 -18.13 -14.61 -23.34
N ARG A 15 -19.22 -14.22 -22.63
CA ARG A 15 -20.23 -13.29 -23.15
C ARG A 15 -19.65 -11.93 -23.55
N HIS A 16 -18.66 -11.46 -22.78
CA HIS A 16 -17.99 -10.19 -23.05
C HIS A 16 -16.71 -10.34 -23.92
N GLY A 17 -16.41 -11.53 -24.44
CA GLY A 17 -15.20 -11.77 -25.26
C GLY A 17 -13.90 -11.45 -24.51
N PHE A 18 -13.91 -11.56 -23.17
CA PHE A 18 -12.76 -11.18 -22.35
C PHE A 18 -11.70 -12.27 -22.30
N HIS A 19 -10.45 -11.87 -22.46
CA HIS A 19 -9.28 -12.72 -22.31
C HIS A 19 -8.27 -12.07 -21.36
N PHE A 20 -7.69 -12.86 -20.45
CA PHE A 20 -6.70 -12.36 -19.47
C PHE A 20 -5.48 -11.75 -20.14
N ALA A 21 -5.11 -10.55 -19.71
CA ALA A 21 -3.91 -9.86 -20.15
C ALA A 21 -2.78 -10.05 -19.13
N LYS A 22 -1.78 -10.85 -19.46
CA LYS A 22 -0.61 -11.08 -18.57
C LYS A 22 0.11 -9.78 -18.21
N ALA A 23 0.16 -8.81 -19.12
CA ALA A 23 0.83 -7.53 -18.91
C ALA A 23 0.17 -6.69 -17.80
N LEU A 24 -1.11 -6.89 -17.53
CA LEU A 24 -1.85 -6.18 -16.48
C LEU A 24 -1.80 -6.89 -15.11
N GLY A 25 -1.16 -8.04 -15.01
CA GLY A 25 -1.04 -8.79 -13.76
C GLY A 25 -2.38 -9.25 -13.19
N GLN A 26 -3.39 -9.49 -14.04
CA GLN A 26 -4.76 -9.82 -13.64
C GLN A 26 -4.84 -11.19 -12.95
N ASN A 27 -5.28 -11.19 -11.70
CA ASN A 27 -5.58 -12.37 -10.89
C ASN A 27 -6.91 -12.07 -10.17
N PHE A 28 -8.02 -12.51 -10.74
CA PHE A 28 -9.34 -12.26 -10.14
C PHE A 28 -9.54 -13.13 -8.92
N LEU A 29 -9.96 -12.52 -7.82
CA LEU A 29 -10.37 -13.24 -6.62
C LEU A 29 -11.65 -14.03 -6.91
N ILE A 30 -11.65 -15.32 -6.61
CA ILE A 30 -12.77 -16.24 -6.88
C ILE A 30 -13.25 -16.95 -5.62
N ARG A 31 -13.02 -16.38 -4.44
CA ARG A 31 -13.44 -16.91 -3.14
C ARG A 31 -14.26 -15.86 -2.40
N GLY A 32 -15.55 -16.12 -2.27
CA GLY A 32 -16.51 -15.21 -1.66
C GLY A 32 -16.24 -14.94 -0.18
N ASP A 33 -15.88 -15.97 0.58
CA ASP A 33 -15.47 -15.85 1.97
C ASP A 33 -14.26 -14.91 2.15
N VAL A 34 -13.23 -15.04 1.31
CA VAL A 34 -12.06 -14.17 1.33
C VAL A 34 -12.43 -12.73 0.96
N ALA A 35 -13.27 -12.53 -0.08
CA ALA A 35 -13.75 -11.20 -0.45
C ALA A 35 -14.57 -10.55 0.67
N GLU A 36 -15.38 -11.33 1.36
CA GLU A 36 -16.18 -10.90 2.50
C GLU A 36 -15.31 -10.47 3.68
N ASP A 37 -14.30 -11.28 4.03
CA ASP A 37 -13.35 -10.98 5.12
C ASP A 37 -12.53 -9.72 4.82
N ILE A 38 -12.07 -9.54 3.56
CA ILE A 38 -11.38 -8.32 3.12
C ILE A 38 -12.28 -7.09 3.27
N ALA A 39 -13.52 -7.17 2.78
CA ALA A 39 -14.45 -6.06 2.86
C ALA A 39 -14.85 -5.73 4.31
N ALA A 40 -15.04 -6.76 5.16
CA ALA A 40 -15.31 -6.59 6.59
C ALA A 40 -14.15 -5.90 7.32
N ALA A 41 -12.91 -6.26 6.99
CA ALA A 41 -11.72 -5.61 7.55
C ALA A 41 -11.45 -4.21 6.96
N GLY A 42 -11.89 -3.97 5.71
CA GLY A 42 -11.61 -2.77 4.93
C GLY A 42 -12.59 -1.62 5.17
N CYS A 43 -13.86 -1.92 5.42
CA CYS A 43 -14.89 -0.93 5.63
C CYS A 43 -14.95 -0.47 7.10
N VAL A 44 -15.12 0.83 7.29
CA VAL A 44 -15.50 1.43 8.59
C VAL A 44 -16.92 1.99 8.48
N PRO A 45 -17.66 2.15 9.59
CA PRO A 45 -19.03 2.67 9.53
C PRO A 45 -19.12 3.99 8.75
N GLY A 46 -20.05 4.07 7.81
CA GLY A 46 -20.33 5.25 7.01
C GLY A 46 -19.21 5.64 6.04
N CYS A 47 -18.35 4.72 5.61
CA CYS A 47 -17.22 5.05 4.75
C CYS A 47 -17.57 5.16 3.26
N GLY A 48 -16.75 5.98 2.56
CA GLY A 48 -16.55 5.89 1.12
C GLY A 48 -15.31 5.04 0.83
N VAL A 49 -15.43 4.06 -0.05
CA VAL A 49 -14.34 3.15 -0.42
C VAL A 49 -13.79 3.48 -1.78
N LEU A 50 -12.48 3.74 -1.88
CA LEU A 50 -11.76 3.68 -3.14
C LEU A 50 -11.24 2.25 -3.33
N GLU A 51 -11.55 1.64 -4.46
CA GLU A 51 -11.02 0.35 -4.88
C GLU A 51 -10.17 0.52 -6.13
N VAL A 52 -9.12 -0.29 -6.29
CA VAL A 52 -8.25 -0.28 -7.47
C VAL A 52 -8.22 -1.66 -8.08
N GLY A 53 -8.53 -1.73 -9.38
CA GLY A 53 -8.60 -2.99 -10.12
C GLY A 53 -9.74 -3.88 -9.66
N PRO A 54 -11.01 -3.46 -9.79
CA PRO A 54 -12.17 -4.24 -9.36
C PRO A 54 -12.30 -5.60 -10.07
N GLY A 55 -11.63 -5.74 -11.23
CA GLY A 55 -11.72 -6.94 -12.05
C GLY A 55 -13.15 -7.21 -12.49
N ILE A 56 -13.68 -8.37 -12.13
CA ILE A 56 -15.07 -8.75 -12.43
C ILE A 56 -16.07 -8.34 -11.32
N GLY A 57 -15.59 -7.66 -10.25
CA GLY A 57 -16.46 -7.15 -9.19
C GLY A 57 -16.61 -8.05 -7.96
N ALA A 58 -15.84 -9.13 -7.81
CA ALA A 58 -16.02 -10.08 -6.69
C ALA A 58 -15.81 -9.40 -5.31
N LEU A 59 -14.78 -8.56 -5.15
CA LEU A 59 -14.59 -7.76 -3.95
C LEU A 59 -15.54 -6.55 -3.94
N THR A 60 -15.74 -5.90 -5.08
CA THR A 60 -16.60 -4.71 -5.24
C THR A 60 -18.00 -4.92 -4.70
N VAL A 61 -18.62 -6.07 -4.99
CA VAL A 61 -19.94 -6.45 -4.47
C VAL A 61 -19.96 -6.49 -2.94
N GLN A 62 -18.90 -7.03 -2.32
CA GLN A 62 -18.83 -7.09 -0.86
C GLN A 62 -18.59 -5.71 -0.23
N LEU A 63 -17.85 -4.83 -0.93
CA LEU A 63 -17.67 -3.44 -0.54
C LEU A 63 -18.98 -2.64 -0.65
N ALA A 64 -19.70 -2.79 -1.77
CA ALA A 64 -20.97 -2.11 -2.01
C ALA A 64 -22.05 -2.46 -0.96
N ARG A 65 -22.02 -3.67 -0.43
CA ARG A 65 -22.92 -4.12 0.65
C ARG A 65 -22.62 -3.48 2.02
N ARG A 66 -21.42 -2.91 2.22
CA ARG A 66 -20.92 -2.44 3.51
C ARG A 66 -20.65 -0.94 3.57
N ALA A 67 -20.35 -0.33 2.45
CA ALA A 67 -19.97 1.07 2.35
C ALA A 67 -21.16 1.95 1.92
N GLU A 68 -21.14 3.22 2.30
CA GLU A 68 -22.09 4.21 1.80
C GLU A 68 -21.87 4.47 0.30
N LYS A 69 -20.61 4.41 -0.14
CA LYS A 69 -20.24 4.63 -1.54
C LYS A 69 -18.97 3.86 -1.90
N VAL A 70 -18.96 3.28 -3.08
CA VAL A 70 -17.80 2.59 -3.67
C VAL A 70 -17.43 3.27 -4.97
N VAL A 71 -16.18 3.65 -5.09
CA VAL A 71 -15.59 4.17 -6.33
C VAL A 71 -14.43 3.26 -6.70
N SER A 72 -14.53 2.58 -7.84
CA SER A 72 -13.47 1.72 -8.35
C SER A 72 -12.76 2.37 -9.53
N VAL A 73 -11.43 2.22 -9.59
CA VAL A 73 -10.60 2.69 -10.71
C VAL A 73 -10.11 1.48 -11.50
N GLU A 74 -10.42 1.43 -12.79
CA GLU A 74 -10.05 0.31 -13.68
C GLU A 74 -9.27 0.81 -14.92
N LEU A 75 -8.10 0.20 -15.13
CA LEU A 75 -7.23 0.51 -16.26
C LEU A 75 -7.63 -0.24 -17.54
N ASP A 76 -8.15 -1.45 -17.41
CA ASP A 76 -8.51 -2.30 -18.53
C ASP A 76 -9.86 -1.93 -19.11
N LYS A 77 -9.85 -1.27 -20.25
CA LYS A 77 -11.05 -0.81 -20.99
C LYS A 77 -12.01 -1.92 -21.41
N ARG A 78 -11.66 -3.19 -21.21
CA ARG A 78 -12.52 -4.35 -21.53
C ARG A 78 -13.39 -4.76 -20.33
N LEU A 79 -13.07 -4.29 -19.11
CA LEU A 79 -13.80 -4.62 -17.89
C LEU A 79 -15.03 -3.74 -17.59
N PRO A 80 -15.13 -2.46 -18.03
CA PRO A 80 -16.32 -1.66 -17.80
C PRO A 80 -17.64 -2.31 -18.22
N PRO A 81 -17.77 -2.97 -19.39
CA PRO A 81 -19.01 -3.69 -19.74
C PRO A 81 -19.31 -4.88 -18.81
N VAL A 82 -18.28 -5.58 -18.31
CA VAL A 82 -18.43 -6.68 -17.35
C VAL A 82 -18.93 -6.13 -16.02
N LEU A 83 -18.33 -5.03 -15.54
CA LEU A 83 -18.71 -4.38 -14.28
C LEU A 83 -20.12 -3.78 -14.36
N ALA A 84 -20.54 -3.25 -15.51
CA ALA A 84 -21.90 -2.79 -15.71
C ALA A 84 -22.93 -3.90 -15.51
N GLU A 85 -22.61 -5.15 -15.90
CA GLU A 85 -23.47 -6.31 -15.64
C GLU A 85 -23.40 -6.77 -14.17
N THR A 86 -22.20 -6.89 -13.60
CA THR A 86 -22.01 -7.47 -12.25
C THR A 86 -22.41 -6.53 -11.12
N MET A 87 -22.38 -5.21 -11.39
CA MET A 87 -22.72 -4.18 -10.42
C MET A 87 -24.07 -3.53 -10.65
N ALA A 88 -24.90 -4.06 -11.56
CA ALA A 88 -26.18 -3.49 -11.95
C ALA A 88 -27.17 -3.26 -10.79
N ASP A 89 -27.08 -4.06 -9.75
CA ASP A 89 -27.97 -4.01 -8.56
C ASP A 89 -27.45 -3.06 -7.46
N TYR A 90 -26.33 -2.30 -7.69
CA TYR A 90 -25.67 -1.48 -6.68
C TYR A 90 -25.64 -0.01 -7.08
N ASP A 91 -26.59 0.79 -6.59
CA ASP A 91 -26.71 2.23 -6.89
C ASP A 91 -25.58 3.07 -6.26
N ASN A 92 -24.88 2.53 -5.25
CA ASN A 92 -23.78 3.18 -4.56
C ASN A 92 -22.40 2.93 -5.20
N PHE A 93 -22.36 2.30 -6.36
CA PHE A 93 -21.14 2.02 -7.12
C PHE A 93 -20.88 3.06 -8.21
N THR A 94 -19.63 3.45 -8.40
CA THR A 94 -19.17 4.31 -9.50
C THR A 94 -17.84 3.80 -10.04
N LEU A 95 -17.71 3.71 -11.35
CA LEU A 95 -16.46 3.33 -12.03
C LEU A 95 -15.76 4.57 -12.59
N ILE A 96 -14.44 4.64 -12.37
CA ILE A 96 -13.53 5.57 -13.06
C ILE A 96 -12.63 4.73 -13.96
N GLU A 97 -12.70 5.00 -15.27
CA GLU A 97 -11.82 4.37 -16.24
C GLU A 97 -10.49 5.13 -16.33
N GLY A 98 -9.38 4.46 -16.05
CA GLY A 98 -8.06 5.08 -16.14
C GLY A 98 -6.99 4.47 -15.26
N ASP A 99 -5.82 5.12 -15.28
CA ASP A 99 -4.68 4.75 -14.44
C ASP A 99 -4.78 5.45 -13.09
N VAL A 100 -4.89 4.69 -12.02
CA VAL A 100 -4.93 5.21 -10.65
C VAL A 100 -3.66 5.98 -10.27
N MET A 101 -2.52 5.65 -10.89
CA MET A 101 -1.25 6.35 -10.65
C MET A 101 -1.22 7.77 -11.24
N ALA A 102 -2.14 8.09 -12.16
CA ALA A 102 -2.29 9.43 -12.73
C ALA A 102 -3.30 10.31 -11.98
N LEU A 103 -4.00 9.77 -10.99
CA LEU A 103 -5.03 10.49 -10.24
C LEU A 103 -4.45 11.26 -9.05
N ASP A 104 -4.98 12.45 -8.81
CA ASP A 104 -4.86 13.13 -7.52
C ASP A 104 -5.82 12.47 -6.51
N LEU A 105 -5.27 11.60 -5.65
CA LEU A 105 -6.06 10.82 -4.69
C LEU A 105 -6.82 11.71 -3.69
N ALA A 106 -6.23 12.83 -3.28
CA ALA A 106 -6.88 13.77 -2.35
C ALA A 106 -8.07 14.47 -3.02
N ALA A 107 -7.91 14.91 -4.28
CA ALA A 107 -8.98 15.52 -5.05
C ALA A 107 -10.12 14.52 -5.32
N VAL A 108 -9.77 13.29 -5.73
CA VAL A 108 -10.77 12.23 -5.99
C VAL A 108 -11.56 11.89 -4.73
N THR A 109 -10.89 11.70 -3.59
CA THR A 109 -11.57 11.37 -2.34
C THR A 109 -12.46 12.51 -1.85
N ALA A 110 -12.02 13.77 -1.95
CA ALA A 110 -12.81 14.94 -1.59
C ALA A 110 -14.05 15.09 -2.46
N GLU A 111 -13.94 14.86 -3.77
CA GLU A 111 -15.05 14.94 -4.72
C GLU A 111 -16.05 13.79 -4.55
N LYS A 112 -15.53 12.56 -4.45
CA LYS A 112 -16.38 11.35 -4.50
C LYS A 112 -16.97 10.97 -3.15
N PHE A 113 -16.33 11.34 -2.03
CA PHE A 113 -16.74 11.00 -0.67
C PHE A 113 -16.97 12.23 0.23
N PRO A 114 -17.76 13.22 -0.20
CA PRO A 114 -17.96 14.44 0.58
C PRO A 114 -18.58 14.11 1.95
N GLY A 115 -17.86 14.46 3.04
CA GLY A 115 -18.31 14.21 4.42
C GLY A 115 -18.17 12.78 4.92
N LEU A 116 -17.75 11.83 4.09
CA LEU A 116 -17.53 10.44 4.48
C LEU A 116 -16.07 10.19 4.81
N PRO A 117 -15.75 9.31 5.78
CA PRO A 117 -14.40 8.83 5.97
C PRO A 117 -13.97 7.99 4.77
N ALA A 118 -12.95 8.45 4.03
CA ALA A 118 -12.42 7.71 2.89
C ALA A 118 -11.52 6.55 3.37
N VAL A 119 -11.71 5.37 2.81
CA VAL A 119 -10.84 4.20 3.00
C VAL A 119 -10.41 3.64 1.64
N LEU A 120 -9.23 3.01 1.60
CA LEU A 120 -8.80 2.19 0.48
C LEU A 120 -9.06 0.73 0.82
N CYS A 121 -9.75 0.00 -0.05
CA CYS A 121 -9.89 -1.45 0.07
C CYS A 121 -9.79 -2.08 -1.33
N ALA A 122 -8.74 -2.91 -1.57
CA ALA A 122 -8.47 -3.41 -2.91
C ALA A 122 -7.66 -4.72 -2.93
N ASN A 123 -7.89 -5.53 -3.96
CA ASN A 123 -6.95 -6.55 -4.42
C ASN A 123 -5.98 -5.89 -5.42
N LEU A 124 -4.83 -5.38 -4.93
CA LEU A 124 -3.95 -4.54 -5.73
C LEU A 124 -3.17 -5.34 -6.79
N PRO A 125 -3.07 -4.81 -8.03
CA PRO A 125 -2.12 -5.34 -9.01
C PRO A 125 -0.69 -5.28 -8.44
N TYR A 126 0.04 -6.40 -8.53
CA TYR A 126 1.34 -6.54 -7.83
C TYR A 126 2.41 -5.57 -8.31
N ASN A 127 2.37 -5.20 -9.60
CA ASN A 127 3.34 -4.30 -10.22
C ASN A 127 3.26 -2.85 -9.72
N ILE A 128 2.10 -2.40 -9.23
CA ILE A 128 1.92 -1.03 -8.73
C ILE A 128 1.84 -0.95 -7.19
N THR A 129 1.87 -2.08 -6.47
CA THR A 129 1.62 -2.14 -5.02
C THR A 129 2.47 -1.13 -4.23
N THR A 130 3.80 -1.19 -4.36
CA THR A 130 4.72 -0.31 -3.60
C THR A 130 4.57 1.17 -3.96
N PRO A 131 4.62 1.58 -5.25
CA PRO A 131 4.46 2.99 -5.61
C PRO A 131 3.06 3.52 -5.25
N PHE A 132 2.01 2.73 -5.42
CA PHE A 132 0.66 3.17 -5.11
C PHE A 132 0.42 3.34 -3.61
N LEU A 133 0.83 2.39 -2.76
CA LEU A 133 0.74 2.54 -1.30
C LEU A 133 1.58 3.72 -0.80
N THR A 134 2.75 3.98 -1.42
CA THR A 134 3.56 5.18 -1.13
C THR A 134 2.78 6.46 -1.44
N ALA A 135 2.09 6.51 -2.58
CA ALA A 135 1.25 7.65 -2.94
C ALA A 135 0.07 7.82 -1.96
N CYS A 136 -0.59 6.73 -1.57
CA CYS A 136 -1.71 6.75 -0.63
C CYS A 136 -1.34 7.33 0.73
N VAL A 137 -0.24 6.86 1.34
CA VAL A 137 0.16 7.33 2.67
C VAL A 137 0.64 8.79 2.65
N ARG A 138 1.22 9.25 1.52
CA ARG A 138 1.63 10.65 1.35
C ARG A 138 0.46 11.57 1.06
N ALA A 139 -0.56 11.11 0.35
CA ALA A 139 -1.78 11.88 0.12
C ALA A 139 -2.54 12.16 1.42
N GLY A 140 -2.44 11.28 2.44
CA GLY A 140 -3.01 11.48 3.77
C GLY A 140 -4.53 11.55 3.80
N CYS A 141 -5.22 11.20 2.71
CA CYS A 141 -6.66 11.32 2.58
C CYS A 141 -7.45 10.09 3.06
N PHE A 142 -6.77 8.96 3.28
CA PHE A 142 -7.41 7.72 3.71
C PHE A 142 -7.28 7.51 5.22
N ARG A 143 -8.40 7.15 5.85
CA ARG A 143 -8.43 6.75 7.27
C ARG A 143 -7.78 5.38 7.50
N GLN A 144 -7.89 4.49 6.51
CA GLN A 144 -7.39 3.12 6.55
C GLN A 144 -7.12 2.64 5.12
N LEU A 145 -6.11 1.80 4.98
CA LEU A 145 -5.78 1.06 3.77
C LEU A 145 -5.87 -0.43 4.10
N THR A 146 -6.74 -1.18 3.45
CA THR A 146 -6.82 -2.64 3.56
C THR A 146 -6.59 -3.25 2.20
N VAL A 147 -5.49 -3.96 2.04
CA VAL A 147 -5.06 -4.42 0.72
C VAL A 147 -4.65 -5.89 0.71
N LEU A 148 -5.09 -6.58 -0.33
CA LEU A 148 -4.63 -7.91 -0.69
C LEU A 148 -3.47 -7.74 -1.66
N ILE A 149 -2.28 -8.20 -1.27
CA ILE A 149 -1.00 -8.01 -1.97
C ILE A 149 -0.13 -9.27 -1.89
N GLN A 150 1.01 -9.30 -2.56
CA GLN A 150 1.97 -10.40 -2.41
C GLN A 150 2.42 -10.52 -0.94
N LYS A 151 2.50 -11.75 -0.41
CA LYS A 151 2.92 -12.03 0.97
C LYS A 151 4.26 -11.39 1.33
N GLU A 152 5.24 -11.42 0.43
CA GLU A 152 6.54 -10.79 0.64
C GLU A 152 6.42 -9.28 0.91
N VAL A 153 5.56 -8.57 0.16
CA VAL A 153 5.33 -7.14 0.36
C VAL A 153 4.59 -6.88 1.67
N ALA A 154 3.62 -7.73 2.02
CA ALA A 154 2.90 -7.66 3.28
C ALA A 154 3.84 -7.83 4.49
N LEU A 155 4.74 -8.83 4.45
CA LEU A 155 5.76 -9.04 5.47
C LEU A 155 6.70 -7.84 5.58
N ARG A 156 7.11 -7.27 4.44
CA ARG A 156 7.96 -6.06 4.42
C ARG A 156 7.28 -4.86 5.07
N ILE A 157 5.99 -4.64 4.84
CA ILE A 157 5.23 -3.54 5.49
C ILE A 157 5.24 -3.69 7.02
N CYS A 158 5.06 -4.92 7.52
CA CYS A 158 4.95 -5.23 8.94
C CYS A 158 6.30 -5.55 9.62
N ALA A 159 7.40 -5.57 8.87
CA ALA A 159 8.72 -5.98 9.36
C ALA A 159 9.24 -5.03 10.45
N LYS A 160 9.97 -5.60 11.42
CA LYS A 160 10.62 -4.86 12.52
C LYS A 160 12.08 -4.56 12.16
N PRO A 161 12.68 -3.47 12.71
CA PRO A 161 14.11 -3.20 12.57
C PRO A 161 14.98 -4.42 12.85
N GLY A 162 16.01 -4.62 12.04
CA GLY A 162 16.95 -5.74 12.18
C GLY A 162 16.48 -7.07 11.57
N THR A 163 15.26 -7.15 11.04
CA THR A 163 14.79 -8.35 10.34
C THR A 163 15.09 -8.30 8.83
N ALA A 164 15.11 -9.47 8.17
CA ALA A 164 15.49 -9.60 6.76
C ALA A 164 14.57 -8.82 5.80
N ASP A 165 13.28 -8.72 6.13
CA ASP A 165 12.27 -8.05 5.31
C ASP A 165 12.21 -6.53 5.53
N TYR A 166 12.88 -6.04 6.59
CA TYR A 166 12.81 -4.62 6.95
C TYR A 166 13.59 -3.73 5.96
N GLY A 167 12.99 -2.60 5.62
CA GLY A 167 13.57 -1.65 4.68
C GLY A 167 12.93 -0.27 4.75
N ALA A 168 13.37 0.63 3.88
CA ALA A 168 12.83 2.00 3.81
C ALA A 168 11.29 2.02 3.60
N PHE A 169 10.72 1.04 2.90
CA PHE A 169 9.29 0.93 2.71
C PHE A 169 8.56 0.52 3.99
N SER A 170 9.15 -0.36 4.81
CA SER A 170 8.62 -0.69 6.15
C SER A 170 8.50 0.55 7.01
N LEU A 171 9.59 1.33 7.05
CA LEU A 171 9.69 2.57 7.81
C LEU A 171 8.70 3.62 7.31
N LEU A 172 8.53 3.77 5.99
CA LEU A 172 7.54 4.67 5.38
C LEU A 172 6.13 4.30 5.84
N MET A 173 5.74 3.04 5.67
CA MET A 173 4.39 2.60 6.04
C MET A 173 4.14 2.76 7.54
N GLN A 174 5.11 2.44 8.39
CA GLN A 174 5.00 2.56 9.85
C GLN A 174 5.05 4.01 10.35
N TYR A 175 5.64 4.93 9.61
CA TYR A 175 5.61 6.36 9.92
C TYR A 175 4.20 6.93 9.77
N TYR A 176 3.51 6.60 8.68
CA TYR A 176 2.18 7.14 8.40
C TYR A 176 1.03 6.28 8.94
N THR A 177 1.26 4.99 9.20
CA THR A 177 0.21 4.04 9.57
C THR A 177 0.64 3.11 10.71
N VAL A 178 -0.34 2.36 11.23
CA VAL A 178 -0.13 1.18 12.08
C VAL A 178 -0.50 -0.04 11.24
N PRO A 179 0.49 -0.74 10.63
CA PRO A 179 0.23 -1.90 9.82
C PRO A 179 -0.02 -3.16 10.65
N GLU A 180 -0.92 -3.99 10.16
CA GLU A 180 -1.26 -5.30 10.73
C GLU A 180 -1.47 -6.31 9.60
N LEU A 181 -0.75 -7.44 9.66
CA LEU A 181 -0.99 -8.58 8.77
C LEU A 181 -2.21 -9.35 9.31
N LEU A 182 -3.29 -9.42 8.52
CA LEU A 182 -4.53 -10.03 8.97
C LEU A 182 -4.53 -11.55 8.71
N PHE A 183 -4.37 -11.95 7.44
CA PHE A 183 -4.34 -13.36 7.05
C PHE A 183 -3.68 -13.55 5.69
N GLU A 184 -3.29 -14.79 5.42
CA GLU A 184 -2.73 -15.22 4.14
C GLU A 184 -3.84 -15.74 3.22
N VAL A 185 -3.65 -15.53 1.90
CA VAL A 185 -4.58 -15.97 0.86
C VAL A 185 -3.83 -16.84 -0.13
N PRO A 186 -4.15 -18.15 -0.18
CA PRO A 186 -3.53 -19.09 -1.12
C PRO A 186 -3.77 -18.70 -2.59
N ASN A 187 -2.85 -19.05 -3.46
CA ASN A 187 -2.95 -18.79 -4.91
C ASN A 187 -4.16 -19.47 -5.56
N SER A 188 -4.67 -20.57 -4.99
CA SER A 188 -5.89 -21.26 -5.43
C SER A 188 -7.15 -20.41 -5.34
N CYS A 189 -7.13 -19.31 -4.56
CA CYS A 189 -8.23 -18.36 -4.42
C CYS A 189 -8.37 -17.41 -5.62
N PHE A 190 -7.52 -17.55 -6.65
CA PHE A 190 -7.49 -16.64 -7.79
C PHE A 190 -7.64 -17.36 -9.14
N MET A 191 -8.11 -16.60 -10.14
CA MET A 191 -8.18 -17.02 -11.53
C MET A 191 -7.63 -15.90 -12.46
N PRO A 192 -6.53 -16.18 -13.23
CA PRO A 192 -5.64 -17.31 -13.07
C PRO A 192 -4.89 -17.28 -11.73
N PRO A 193 -4.39 -18.41 -11.22
CA PRO A 193 -3.64 -18.43 -9.97
C PRO A 193 -2.28 -17.71 -10.13
N PRO A 194 -1.92 -16.79 -9.22
CA PRO A 194 -0.59 -16.19 -9.19
C PRO A 194 0.47 -17.22 -8.79
N LYS A 195 1.74 -16.92 -9.07
CA LYS A 195 2.87 -17.80 -8.73
C LYS A 195 3.22 -17.80 -7.25
N VAL A 196 2.73 -16.81 -6.50
CA VAL A 196 3.08 -16.56 -5.09
C VAL A 196 1.82 -16.49 -4.23
N THR A 197 1.98 -16.78 -2.97
CA THR A 197 0.94 -16.55 -1.94
C THR A 197 0.71 -15.07 -1.75
N SER A 198 -0.52 -14.68 -1.50
CA SER A 198 -0.91 -13.32 -1.15
C SER A 198 -1.20 -13.20 0.35
N ALA A 199 -1.30 -11.97 0.84
CA ALA A 199 -1.73 -11.71 2.20
C ALA A 199 -2.53 -10.40 2.25
N VAL A 200 -3.41 -10.30 3.22
CA VAL A 200 -4.19 -9.09 3.51
C VAL A 200 -3.50 -8.32 4.63
N VAL A 201 -3.23 -7.05 4.37
CA VAL A 201 -2.66 -6.11 5.34
C VAL A 201 -3.64 -4.97 5.54
N ARG A 202 -3.88 -4.62 6.80
CA ARG A 202 -4.59 -3.42 7.22
C ARG A 202 -3.59 -2.40 7.76
N CYS A 203 -3.63 -1.18 7.25
CA CYS A 203 -2.79 -0.07 7.64
C CYS A 203 -3.69 1.07 8.13
N VAL A 204 -3.87 1.23 9.44
CA VAL A 204 -4.67 2.32 10.01
C VAL A 204 -3.82 3.59 10.02
N THR A 205 -4.30 4.66 9.41
CA THR A 205 -3.58 5.93 9.32
C THR A 205 -3.43 6.57 10.70
N ARG A 206 -2.23 7.01 11.03
CA ARG A 206 -1.94 7.70 12.29
C ARG A 206 -2.52 9.11 12.27
N LYS A 207 -2.98 9.60 13.42
CA LYS A 207 -3.41 11.00 13.57
C LYS A 207 -2.23 11.99 13.57
N ALA A 208 -1.06 11.51 13.97
CA ALA A 208 0.19 12.26 13.99
C ALA A 208 1.37 11.30 13.78
N PRO A 209 2.50 11.76 13.21
CA PRO A 209 3.72 10.97 13.12
C PRO A 209 4.14 10.43 14.50
N PRO A 210 4.69 9.20 14.58
CA PRO A 210 5.09 8.58 15.84
C PRO A 210 6.37 9.18 16.44
N VAL A 211 7.09 9.98 15.66
CA VAL A 211 8.29 10.70 16.06
C VAL A 211 8.20 12.17 15.62
N GLN A 212 8.81 13.05 16.40
CA GLN A 212 8.98 14.47 16.02
C GLN A 212 10.35 14.65 15.39
N VAL A 213 10.40 15.40 14.29
CA VAL A 213 11.64 15.72 13.57
C VAL A 213 11.66 17.21 13.22
N ARG A 214 12.82 17.83 13.16
CA ARG A 214 12.98 19.25 12.79
C ARG A 214 12.60 19.52 11.34
N SER A 215 12.88 18.54 10.45
CA SER A 215 12.55 18.61 9.03
C SER A 215 12.18 17.22 8.52
N GLU A 216 10.96 17.09 8.00
CA GLU A 216 10.52 15.82 7.38
C GLU A 216 11.32 15.52 6.11
N GLU A 217 11.74 16.54 5.38
CA GLU A 217 12.59 16.36 4.20
C GLU A 217 13.95 15.78 4.59
N ALA A 218 14.61 16.34 5.62
CA ALA A 218 15.88 15.82 6.15
C ALA A 218 15.73 14.40 6.70
N PHE A 219 14.61 14.11 7.38
CA PHE A 219 14.29 12.76 7.87
C PHE A 219 14.24 11.77 6.70
N TRP A 220 13.48 12.04 5.67
CA TRP A 220 13.38 11.13 4.52
C TRP A 220 14.67 11.08 3.68
N ARG A 221 15.46 12.16 3.63
CA ARG A 221 16.81 12.16 3.06
C ARG A 221 17.71 11.19 3.82
N THR A 222 17.68 11.23 5.15
CA THR A 222 18.46 10.35 6.03
C THR A 222 18.06 8.90 5.88
N VAL A 223 16.75 8.61 5.86
CA VAL A 223 16.23 7.25 5.65
C VAL A 223 16.68 6.71 4.30
N ARG A 224 16.48 7.47 3.20
CA ARG A 224 16.92 7.03 1.86
C ARG A 224 18.42 6.76 1.82
N ALA A 225 19.24 7.65 2.39
CA ALA A 225 20.68 7.45 2.46
C ALA A 225 21.05 6.21 3.30
N GLY A 226 20.40 6.00 4.44
CA GLY A 226 20.67 4.86 5.31
C GLY A 226 20.43 3.49 4.65
N PHE A 227 19.45 3.42 3.73
CA PHE A 227 19.12 2.21 2.98
C PHE A 227 19.78 2.12 1.59
N ALA A 228 20.51 3.14 1.14
CA ALA A 228 21.09 3.17 -0.20
C ALA A 228 22.12 2.05 -0.45
N LEU A 229 22.91 1.72 0.57
CA LEU A 229 24.00 0.73 0.46
C LEU A 229 23.81 -0.42 1.47
N ARG A 230 22.89 -1.35 1.17
CA ARG A 230 22.44 -2.42 2.07
C ARG A 230 23.58 -3.21 2.75
N ARG A 231 24.71 -3.47 2.04
CA ARG A 231 25.85 -4.26 2.56
C ARG A 231 26.94 -3.42 3.25
N LYS A 232 26.74 -2.11 3.38
CA LYS A 232 27.72 -1.18 4.00
C LYS A 232 27.21 -0.73 5.36
N THR A 233 28.14 -0.20 6.19
CA THR A 233 27.78 0.45 7.44
C THR A 233 26.96 1.71 7.18
N LEU A 234 26.19 2.15 8.18
CA LEU A 234 25.37 3.36 8.12
C LEU A 234 26.22 4.60 7.73
N VAL A 235 27.39 4.76 8.33
CA VAL A 235 28.34 5.87 8.00
C VAL A 235 28.64 5.92 6.52
N ASN A 236 28.96 4.77 5.89
CA ASN A 236 29.24 4.73 4.46
C ASN A 236 27.97 4.99 3.60
N SER A 237 26.82 4.55 4.06
CA SER A 237 25.55 4.77 3.36
C SER A 237 25.14 6.25 3.40
N LEU A 238 25.29 6.93 4.53
CA LEU A 238 24.93 8.33 4.72
C LEU A 238 25.65 9.28 3.78
N GLN A 239 26.86 8.93 3.31
CA GLN A 239 27.59 9.72 2.31
C GLN A 239 26.83 9.90 0.98
N THR A 240 25.85 9.05 0.70
CA THR A 240 25.01 9.16 -0.52
C THR A 240 23.96 10.27 -0.45
N GLY A 241 23.66 10.78 0.72
CA GLY A 241 22.62 11.80 0.93
C GLY A 241 23.07 13.03 1.69
N TRP A 242 24.27 13.00 2.31
CA TRP A 242 24.78 14.11 3.12
C TRP A 242 26.19 14.49 2.71
N GLN A 243 26.41 15.80 2.51
CA GLN A 243 27.73 16.38 2.13
C GLN A 243 28.58 16.64 3.38
N LEU A 244 28.86 15.59 4.14
CA LEU A 244 29.67 15.60 5.34
C LEU A 244 30.82 14.60 5.20
N SER A 245 31.97 14.88 5.84
CA SER A 245 33.09 13.96 5.82
C SER A 245 32.74 12.65 6.54
N LYS A 246 33.48 11.60 6.25
CA LYS A 246 33.24 10.30 6.90
C LYS A 246 33.48 10.38 8.40
N GLU A 247 34.43 11.17 8.83
CA GLU A 247 34.77 11.44 10.24
C GLU A 247 33.63 12.18 10.95
N GLN A 248 33.05 13.19 10.30
CA GLN A 248 31.88 13.92 10.81
C GLN A 248 30.68 12.98 10.95
N LEU A 249 30.38 12.18 9.91
CA LEU A 249 29.29 11.21 9.93
C LEU A 249 29.48 10.16 11.03
N ALA A 250 30.70 9.67 11.22
CA ALA A 250 31.02 8.72 12.27
C ALA A 250 30.80 9.31 13.68
N ALA A 251 31.26 10.56 13.90
CA ALA A 251 31.05 11.26 15.16
C ALA A 251 29.54 11.48 15.46
N ILE A 252 28.75 11.87 14.44
CA ILE A 252 27.31 12.07 14.58
C ILE A 252 26.60 10.74 14.92
N VAL A 253 26.91 9.66 14.18
CA VAL A 253 26.35 8.33 14.44
C VAL A 253 26.66 7.90 15.87
N ALA A 254 27.91 8.05 16.32
CA ALA A 254 28.30 7.74 17.70
C ALA A 254 27.58 8.64 18.72
N GLY A 255 27.46 9.96 18.43
CA GLY A 255 26.73 10.91 19.26
C GLY A 255 25.24 10.59 19.44
N CYS A 256 24.63 9.88 18.46
CA CYS A 256 23.28 9.36 18.55
C CYS A 256 23.19 8.03 19.35
N GLY A 257 24.27 7.55 19.95
CA GLY A 257 24.32 6.28 20.70
C GLY A 257 24.32 5.04 19.81
N LEU A 258 24.67 5.17 18.53
CA LEU A 258 24.68 4.08 17.57
C LEU A 258 26.10 3.48 17.41
N SER A 259 26.17 2.17 17.18
CA SER A 259 27.45 1.50 16.91
C SER A 259 28.08 2.02 15.60
N PRO A 260 29.42 2.20 15.53
CA PRO A 260 30.11 2.57 14.29
C PRO A 260 29.93 1.59 13.13
N THR A 261 29.59 0.33 13.46
CA THR A 261 29.40 -0.75 12.48
C THR A 261 27.94 -0.99 12.16
N VAL A 262 27.01 -0.25 12.76
CA VAL A 262 25.56 -0.41 12.53
C VAL A 262 25.22 -0.22 11.05
N ARG A 263 24.19 -0.93 10.59
CA ARG A 263 23.61 -0.76 9.25
C ARG A 263 22.25 -0.06 9.34
N GLY A 264 21.83 0.60 8.27
CA GLY A 264 20.55 1.31 8.23
C GLY A 264 19.35 0.44 8.54
N GLU A 265 19.40 -0.86 8.19
CA GLU A 265 18.32 -1.82 8.45
C GLU A 265 18.12 -2.15 9.95
N ALA A 266 19.06 -1.79 10.81
CA ALA A 266 18.95 -1.99 12.24
C ALA A 266 18.22 -0.85 12.98
N LEU A 267 17.99 0.28 12.31
CA LEU A 267 17.41 1.48 12.90
C LEU A 267 15.89 1.54 12.71
N GLY A 268 15.19 1.89 13.79
CA GLY A 268 13.76 2.22 13.75
C GLY A 268 13.53 3.72 13.54
N LEU A 269 12.24 4.12 13.67
CA LEU A 269 11.80 5.50 13.49
C LEU A 269 12.50 6.47 14.45
N GLU A 270 12.64 6.10 15.72
CA GLU A 270 13.25 6.96 16.75
C GLU A 270 14.75 7.21 16.49
N GLU A 271 15.50 6.17 16.13
CA GLU A 271 16.91 6.30 15.79
C GLU A 271 17.09 7.17 14.54
N TYR A 272 16.29 6.95 13.50
CA TYR A 272 16.33 7.79 12.30
C TYR A 272 15.94 9.24 12.58
N ALA A 273 14.98 9.50 13.49
CA ALA A 273 14.60 10.85 13.88
C ALA A 273 15.75 11.59 14.56
N ARG A 274 16.36 10.99 15.60
CA ARG A 274 17.53 11.58 16.27
C ARG A 274 18.70 11.82 15.31
N LEU A 275 18.95 10.83 14.45
CA LEU A 275 20.05 10.92 13.47
C LEU A 275 19.82 12.03 12.45
N SER A 276 18.60 12.17 11.94
CA SER A 276 18.26 13.20 10.96
C SER A 276 18.44 14.62 11.53
N ASP A 277 17.99 14.83 12.77
CA ASP A 277 18.10 16.12 13.45
C ASP A 277 19.57 16.49 13.74
N ALA A 278 20.41 15.51 14.10
CA ALA A 278 21.83 15.69 14.32
C ALA A 278 22.57 16.00 13.01
N LEU A 279 22.23 15.32 11.91
CA LEU A 279 22.78 15.54 10.59
C LEU A 279 22.40 16.92 10.04
N LEU A 280 21.14 17.33 10.20
CA LEU A 280 20.64 18.63 9.80
C LEU A 280 21.38 19.76 10.52
N ALA A 281 21.57 19.64 11.83
CA ALA A 281 22.31 20.60 12.64
C ALA A 281 23.79 20.71 12.22
N ALA A 282 24.43 19.59 11.87
CA ALA A 282 25.85 19.58 11.44
C ALA A 282 26.03 20.11 10.00
N ALA A 283 25.02 20.01 9.14
CA ALA A 283 25.05 20.56 7.79
C ALA A 283 24.81 22.08 7.75
N GLY A 284 24.37 22.69 8.85
CA GLY A 284 24.05 24.11 8.92
C GLY A 284 22.73 24.48 8.23
N GLU A 285 21.87 23.52 8.09
CA GLU A 285 20.53 23.64 7.46
C GLU A 285 19.41 23.81 8.50
#